data_a957e628f013cd259a1575fc4c6ce368
#
_entry.id   a957e628f013cd259a1575fc4c6ce368
#
_cell.length_a   1.000
_cell.length_b   1.000
_cell.length_c   1.000
_cell.angle_alpha   90.00
_cell.angle_beta   90.00
_cell.angle_gamma   90.00
#
_symmetry.space_group_name_H-M   'P 1'
#
loop_
_entity.id
_entity.type
_entity.pdbx_description
1 polymer ?
#
loop_
_entity_poly.entity_id
_entity_poly.type
_entity_poly.pdbx_seq_one_letter_code
_entity_poly.pdbx_strand_id
1 'polypeptide(L)' 'MGKLTEQTIIKTVEEMIHEGLEPGWIREEVECMFDRQFSDKEWEGITMQALIRRAFSRPLPEA' A
#
# COMPACT_ATOMS: atom_id res chain seq x y z
N MET A 1 -18.30 3.99 2.16
CA MET A 1 -17.15 4.40 2.93
C MET A 1 -15.96 3.48 2.76
N GLY A 2 -16.22 2.18 2.55
CA GLY A 2 -15.15 1.22 2.44
C GLY A 2 -14.14 1.53 1.35
N LYS A 3 -14.62 2.05 0.23
CA LYS A 3 -13.73 2.33 -0.88
C LYS A 3 -12.70 3.41 -0.55
N LEU A 4 -13.15 4.47 0.12
CA LEU A 4 -12.25 5.56 0.47
C LEU A 4 -11.18 5.09 1.45
N THR A 5 -11.61 4.33 2.45
CA THR A 5 -10.67 3.81 3.43
C THR A 5 -9.66 2.86 2.76
N GLU A 6 -10.16 2.01 1.87
CA GLU A 6 -9.30 1.06 1.19
C GLU A 6 -8.26 1.79 0.34
N GLN A 7 -8.67 2.82 -0.37
CA GLN A 7 -7.74 3.59 -1.18
C GLN A 7 -6.71 4.30 -0.32
N THR A 8 -7.12 4.80 0.84
CA THR A 8 -6.20 5.44 1.75
C THR A 8 -5.15 4.44 2.23
N ILE A 9 -5.58 3.22 2.55
CA ILE A 9 -4.65 2.18 2.98
C ILE A 9 -3.67 1.86 1.86
N ILE A 10 -4.17 1.71 0.65
CA ILE A 10 -3.30 1.39 -0.48
C ILE A 10 -2.30 2.51 -0.72
N LYS A 11 -2.74 3.75 -0.63
CA LYS A 11 -1.84 4.88 -0.81
C LYS A 11 -0.77 4.92 0.26
N THR A 12 -1.15 4.65 1.50
CA THR A 12 -0.20 4.62 2.60
C THR A 12 0.84 3.53 2.37
N VAL A 13 0.40 2.35 1.95
CA VAL A 13 1.31 1.26 1.66
C VAL A 13 2.25 1.65 0.52
N GLU A 14 1.71 2.29 -0.50
CA GLU A 14 2.52 2.73 -1.63
C GLU A 14 3.64 3.66 -1.17
N GLU A 15 3.32 4.60 -0.30
CA GLU A 15 4.32 5.54 0.19
C GLU A 15 5.40 4.83 1.02
N MET A 16 5.00 3.87 1.81
CA MET A 16 5.96 3.13 2.62
C MET A 16 6.87 2.27 1.75
N ILE A 17 6.31 1.68 0.70
CA ILE A 17 7.13 0.93 -0.25
C ILE A 17 8.14 1.85 -0.92
N HIS A 18 7.69 3.06 -1.25
CA HIS A 18 8.56 4.05 -1.89
C HIS A 18 9.72 4.40 -0.97
N GLU A 19 9.49 4.42 0.33
CA GLU A 19 10.55 4.73 1.29
C GLU A 19 11.49 3.56 1.51
N GLY A 20 11.17 2.39 0.98
CA GLY A 20 12.05 1.25 1.08
C GLY A 20 11.86 0.41 2.33
N LEU A 21 10.72 0.54 2.99
CA LEU A 21 10.45 -0.23 4.19
C LEU A 21 10.11 -1.68 3.84
N GLU A 22 10.40 -2.57 4.78
CA GLU A 22 10.15 -3.99 4.56
C GLU A 22 8.64 -4.28 4.57
N PRO A 23 8.17 -5.18 3.69
CA PRO A 23 6.74 -5.48 3.61
C PRO A 23 6.13 -5.96 4.91
N GLY A 24 6.85 -6.79 5.65
CA GLY A 24 6.34 -7.28 6.93
C GLY A 24 6.15 -6.16 7.92
N TRP A 25 7.08 -5.24 7.97
CA TRP A 25 6.98 -4.09 8.84
C TRP A 25 5.86 -3.16 8.41
N ILE A 26 5.72 -2.99 7.10
CA ILE A 26 4.67 -2.14 6.55
C ILE A 26 3.31 -2.65 6.98
N ARG A 27 3.12 -3.97 6.91
CA ARG A 27 1.84 -4.57 7.30
C ARG A 27 1.50 -4.26 8.75
N GLU A 28 2.46 -4.45 9.64
CA GLU A 28 2.22 -4.20 11.06
C GLU A 28 1.92 -2.74 11.31
N GLU A 29 2.65 -1.87 10.66
CA GLU A 29 2.45 -0.44 10.84
C GLU A 29 1.08 -0.01 10.35
N VAL A 30 0.69 -0.48 9.18
CA VAL A 30 -0.60 -0.13 8.60
C VAL A 30 -1.74 -0.69 9.44
N GLU A 31 -1.58 -1.92 9.93
CA GLU A 31 -2.60 -2.50 10.80
C GLU A 31 -2.78 -1.67 12.06
N CYS A 32 -1.69 -1.15 12.58
CA CYS A 32 -1.74 -0.31 13.77
C CYS A 32 -2.38 1.05 13.46
N MET A 33 -2.00 1.65 12.34
CA MET A 33 -2.50 2.96 11.98
C MET A 33 -4.01 2.97 11.74
N PHE A 34 -4.52 1.90 11.15
CA PHE A 34 -5.93 1.83 10.82
C PHE A 34 -6.73 0.97 11.80
N ASP A 35 -6.06 0.50 12.86
CA ASP A 35 -6.70 -0.32 13.88
C ASP A 35 -7.45 -1.48 13.26
N ARG A 36 -6.77 -2.19 12.37
CA ARG A 36 -7.39 -3.24 11.59
C ARG A 36 -6.36 -4.30 11.27
N GLN A 37 -6.82 -5.57 11.22
CA GLN A 37 -5.96 -6.67 10.82
C GLN A 37 -6.33 -7.12 9.41
N PHE A 38 -5.33 -7.53 8.66
CA PHE A 38 -5.53 -8.02 7.30
C PHE A 38 -5.18 -9.49 7.22
N SER A 39 -5.99 -10.25 6.50
CA SER A 39 -5.64 -11.62 6.18
C SER A 39 -4.50 -11.59 5.14
N ASP A 40 -3.84 -12.73 4.99
CA ASP A 40 -2.76 -12.82 4.01
C ASP A 40 -3.25 -12.45 2.62
N LYS A 41 -4.46 -12.91 2.29
CA LYS A 41 -5.05 -12.66 0.99
C LYS A 41 -5.37 -11.19 0.81
N GLU A 42 -5.94 -10.58 1.83
CA GLU A 42 -6.24 -9.16 1.76
C GLU A 42 -4.96 -8.33 1.63
N TRP A 43 -3.95 -8.68 2.39
CA TRP A 43 -2.70 -7.96 2.34
C TRP A 43 -2.03 -8.10 0.98
N GLU A 44 -2.08 -9.30 0.42
CA GLU A 44 -1.53 -9.53 -0.91
C GLU A 44 -2.20 -8.64 -1.94
N GLY A 45 -3.53 -8.53 -1.87
CA GLY A 45 -4.26 -7.66 -2.77
C GLY A 45 -3.88 -6.20 -2.60
N ILE A 46 -3.73 -5.77 -1.35
CA ILE A 46 -3.37 -4.39 -1.06
C ILE A 46 -1.99 -4.07 -1.61
N THR A 47 -1.02 -4.94 -1.37
CA THR A 47 0.33 -4.70 -1.85
C THR A 47 0.40 -4.72 -3.37
N MET A 48 -0.35 -5.62 -3.98
CA MET A 48 -0.42 -5.68 -5.44
C MET A 48 -0.98 -4.38 -6.01
N GLN A 49 -2.05 -3.88 -5.43
CA GLN A 49 -2.63 -2.62 -5.86
C GLN A 49 -1.66 -1.47 -5.68
N ALA A 50 -0.95 -1.46 -4.56
CA ALA A 50 0.01 -0.40 -4.29
C ALA A 50 1.14 -0.42 -5.33
N LEU A 51 1.61 -1.59 -5.70
CA LEU A 51 2.67 -1.72 -6.69
C LEU A 51 2.18 -1.27 -8.07
N ILE A 52 0.96 -1.63 -8.41
CA ILE A 52 0.38 -1.23 -9.69
C ILE A 52 0.24 0.29 -9.73
N ARG A 53 -0.28 0.90 -8.68
CA ARG A 53 -0.41 2.35 -8.63
C ARG A 53 0.94 3.03 -8.77
N ARG A 54 1.95 2.48 -8.09
CA ARG A 54 3.29 3.05 -8.16
C ARG A 54 3.83 2.98 -9.59
N ALA A 55 3.57 1.90 -10.29
CA ALA A 55 4.04 1.75 -11.65
C ALA A 55 3.39 2.75 -12.58
N PHE A 56 2.09 3.00 -12.37
CA PHE A 56 1.35 3.90 -13.26
C PHE A 56 1.53 5.37 -12.90
N SER A 57 1.77 5.67 -11.63
CA SER A 57 1.96 7.06 -11.23
C SER A 57 3.40 7.50 -11.37
N ARG A 58 4.26 6.59 -11.70
CA ARG A 58 5.67 6.91 -11.89
C ARG A 58 5.83 7.83 -13.10
N PRO A 59 6.52 8.96 -12.94
CA PRO A 59 6.69 9.85 -14.06
C PRO A 59 7.50 9.20 -15.18
N LEU A 60 7.08 9.47 -16.39
CA LEU A 60 7.79 8.94 -17.54
C LEU A 60 9.19 9.53 -17.59
N PRO A 61 10.19 8.72 -17.91
CA PRO A 61 11.54 9.26 -18.04
C PRO A 61 11.58 10.25 -19.18
N GLU A 62 12.23 11.35 -18.89
CA GLU A 62 12.40 12.36 -19.91
C GLU A 62 13.36 11.86 -20.97
N ALA A 63 12.91 11.87 -22.18
CA ALA A 63 13.74 11.41 -23.28
C ALA A 63 14.84 12.42 -23.58
#